data_1ed7a3a0b669881e9c3da76362efefda
#
_entry.id   1ed7a3a0b669881e9c3da76362efefda
#
_cell.length_a   1.000
_cell.length_b   1.000
_cell.length_c   1.000
_cell.angle_alpha   90.00
_cell.angle_beta   90.00
_cell.angle_gamma   90.00
#
_symmetry.space_group_name_H-M   'P 1'
#
loop_
_entity.id
_entity.type
_entity.pdbx_description
1 polymer ?
#
loop_
_entity_poly.entity_id
_entity_poly.type
_entity_poly.pdbx_seq_one_letter_code
_entity_poly.pdbx_strand_id
1 'polypeptide(L)'
;MKSIWRNHKKKIILSSIVLLLLIGFRYAYVRLPIITGYAAKDMCSCVFIGDRDPESVADNEFQFSLIKHASYEINEKEKSVTSSVFGMGDKTAYYTPQNGCVILNKTDRKNWKYHKEQLFPVREIPLEDNR
;
A
#
# COMPACT_ATOMS: atom_id res chain seq x y z
N MET A 1 53.88 -6.37 -9.77
CA MET A 1 53.01 -7.12 -8.85
C MET A 1 52.08 -6.25 -7.99
N LYS A 2 52.50 -5.13 -7.44
CA LYS A 2 51.67 -4.24 -6.59
C LYS A 2 50.45 -3.63 -7.33
N SER A 3 50.51 -3.36 -8.62
CA SER A 3 49.45 -2.78 -9.43
C SER A 3 48.28 -3.75 -9.67
N ILE A 4 48.60 -5.01 -9.96
CA ILE A 4 47.59 -6.07 -10.21
C ILE A 4 46.80 -6.35 -8.94
N TRP A 5 47.46 -6.41 -7.80
CA TRP A 5 46.83 -6.68 -6.50
C TRP A 5 45.90 -5.53 -6.06
N ARG A 6 46.28 -4.29 -6.35
CA ARG A 6 45.46 -3.09 -6.09
C ARG A 6 44.19 -3.08 -6.94
N ASN A 7 44.24 -3.52 -8.18
CA ASN A 7 43.08 -3.61 -9.06
C ASN A 7 42.12 -4.72 -8.63
N HIS A 8 42.61 -5.85 -8.14
CA HIS A 8 41.77 -6.91 -7.60
C HIS A 8 41.04 -6.46 -6.33
N LYS A 9 41.70 -5.77 -5.42
CA LYS A 9 41.08 -5.20 -4.22
C LYS A 9 39.95 -4.22 -4.57
N LYS A 10 40.18 -3.32 -5.55
CA LYS A 10 39.13 -2.39 -6.01
C LYS A 10 37.91 -3.12 -6.60
N LYS A 11 38.13 -4.18 -7.39
CA LYS A 11 37.04 -5.00 -7.94
C LYS A 11 36.25 -5.72 -6.85
N ILE A 12 36.92 -6.25 -5.84
CA ILE A 12 36.27 -6.92 -4.70
C ILE A 12 35.43 -5.92 -3.90
N ILE A 13 35.96 -4.74 -3.60
CA ILE A 13 35.23 -3.69 -2.88
C ILE A 13 34.02 -3.24 -3.69
N LEU A 14 34.18 -2.99 -4.98
CA LEU A 14 33.09 -2.59 -5.86
C LEU A 14 31.99 -3.67 -5.92
N SER A 15 32.38 -4.93 -6.07
CA SER A 15 31.43 -6.07 -6.07
C SER A 15 30.69 -6.20 -4.74
N SER A 16 31.36 -5.99 -3.62
CA SER A 16 30.74 -6.01 -2.29
C SER A 16 29.72 -4.87 -2.13
N ILE A 17 30.05 -3.66 -2.59
CA ILE A 17 29.13 -2.52 -2.55
C ILE A 17 27.89 -2.80 -3.40
N VAL A 18 28.06 -3.31 -4.61
CA VAL A 18 26.94 -3.66 -5.50
C VAL A 18 26.05 -4.72 -4.86
N LEU A 19 26.64 -5.75 -4.25
CA LEU A 19 25.87 -6.80 -3.55
C LEU A 19 25.06 -6.24 -2.38
N LEU A 20 25.65 -5.36 -1.57
CA LEU A 20 24.95 -4.71 -0.46
C LEU A 20 23.80 -3.81 -0.95
N LEU A 21 24.01 -3.08 -2.04
CA LEU A 21 22.95 -2.28 -2.65
C LEU A 21 21.80 -3.14 -3.17
N LEU A 22 22.10 -4.28 -3.80
CA LEU A 22 21.07 -5.21 -4.27
C LEU A 22 20.27 -5.81 -3.12
N ILE A 23 20.93 -6.20 -2.03
CA ILE A 23 20.26 -6.72 -0.83
C ILE A 23 19.38 -5.63 -0.18
N GLY A 24 19.90 -4.41 -0.04
CA GLY A 24 19.18 -3.26 0.50
C GLY A 24 17.95 -2.91 -0.35
N PHE A 25 18.11 -2.88 -1.67
CA PHE A 25 17.01 -2.63 -2.60
C PHE A 25 15.93 -3.73 -2.52
N ARG A 26 16.35 -4.99 -2.49
CA ARG A 26 15.44 -6.14 -2.33
C ARG A 26 14.66 -6.05 -1.03
N TYR A 27 15.33 -5.70 0.05
CA TYR A 27 14.70 -5.54 1.36
C TYR A 27 13.66 -4.42 1.38
N ALA A 28 13.98 -3.26 0.81
CA ALA A 28 13.07 -2.14 0.68
C ALA A 28 11.86 -2.50 -0.19
N TYR A 29 12.11 -3.11 -1.35
CA TYR A 29 11.06 -3.48 -2.31
C TYR A 29 10.00 -4.43 -1.73
N VAL A 30 10.41 -5.39 -0.91
CA VAL A 30 9.49 -6.34 -0.26
C VAL A 30 8.58 -5.64 0.78
N ARG A 31 9.03 -4.53 1.37
CA ARG A 31 8.28 -3.79 2.38
C ARG A 31 7.36 -2.71 1.82
N LEU A 32 7.58 -2.25 0.61
CA LEU A 32 6.75 -1.24 -0.04
C LEU A 32 5.25 -1.59 -0.07
N PRO A 33 4.83 -2.83 -0.39
CA PRO A 33 3.41 -3.19 -0.40
C PRO A 33 2.71 -3.07 0.95
N ILE A 34 3.44 -3.13 2.06
CA ILE A 34 2.89 -2.93 3.40
C ILE A 34 2.55 -1.46 3.61
N ILE A 35 3.48 -0.57 3.23
CA ILE A 35 3.33 0.88 3.36
C ILE A 35 2.22 1.39 2.46
N THR A 36 2.20 0.96 1.19
CA THR A 36 1.17 1.36 0.23
C THR A 36 -0.20 0.79 0.60
N GLY A 37 -0.25 -0.43 1.15
CA GLY A 37 -1.47 -1.03 1.66
C GLY A 37 -2.05 -0.24 2.84
N TYR A 38 -1.19 0.16 3.78
CA TYR A 38 -1.60 1.03 4.88
C TYR A 38 -2.15 2.36 4.35
N ALA A 39 -1.39 3.07 3.51
CA ALA A 39 -1.80 4.35 2.95
C ALA A 39 -3.12 4.27 2.17
N ALA A 40 -3.31 3.24 1.33
CA ALA A 40 -4.54 3.05 0.58
C ALA A 40 -5.75 2.82 1.49
N LYS A 41 -5.60 1.97 2.52
CA LYS A 41 -6.68 1.65 3.45
C LYS A 41 -7.05 2.84 4.34
N ASP A 42 -6.05 3.53 4.85
CA ASP A 42 -6.24 4.68 5.74
C ASP A 42 -6.91 5.84 4.97
N MET A 43 -6.38 6.20 3.80
CA MET A 43 -7.00 7.21 2.93
C MET A 43 -8.43 6.84 2.56
N CYS A 44 -8.69 5.59 2.19
CA CYS A 44 -10.03 5.10 1.85
C CYS A 44 -10.98 5.26 3.04
N SER A 45 -10.54 4.91 4.25
CA SER A 45 -11.36 5.02 5.45
C SER A 45 -11.64 6.48 5.83
N CYS A 46 -10.63 7.34 5.75
CA CYS A 46 -10.80 8.75 6.06
C CYS A 46 -11.74 9.45 5.06
N VAL A 47 -11.62 9.14 3.77
CA VAL A 47 -12.42 9.78 2.73
C VAL A 47 -13.85 9.21 2.66
N PHE A 48 -14.01 7.90 2.59
CA PHE A 48 -15.33 7.29 2.34
C PHE A 48 -16.15 6.97 3.59
N ILE A 49 -15.52 6.92 4.76
CA ILE A 49 -16.21 6.68 6.04
C ILE A 49 -16.21 7.95 6.87
N GLY A 50 -15.07 8.63 6.95
CA GLY A 50 -14.88 9.84 7.75
C GLY A 50 -15.29 11.13 7.07
N ASP A 51 -15.63 11.10 5.78
CA ASP A 51 -15.98 12.27 4.95
C ASP A 51 -14.95 13.41 5.07
N ARG A 52 -13.67 13.02 5.13
CA ARG A 52 -12.54 13.96 5.26
C ARG A 52 -11.97 14.30 3.90
N ASP A 53 -11.48 15.52 3.80
CA ASP A 53 -10.76 15.98 2.62
C ASP A 53 -9.43 15.21 2.43
N PRO A 54 -9.15 14.64 1.22
CA PRO A 54 -7.96 13.85 0.97
C PRO A 54 -6.63 14.59 1.21
N GLU A 55 -6.58 15.88 0.87
CA GLU A 55 -5.37 16.70 1.08
C GLU A 55 -5.09 16.86 2.57
N SER A 56 -6.14 17.13 3.36
CA SER A 56 -6.03 17.21 4.80
C SER A 56 -5.57 15.89 5.44
N VAL A 57 -6.02 14.74 4.91
CA VAL A 57 -5.55 13.43 5.38
C VAL A 57 -4.08 13.23 5.06
N ALA A 58 -3.65 13.53 3.84
CA ALA A 58 -2.26 13.40 3.43
C ALA A 58 -1.31 14.27 4.29
N ASP A 59 -1.73 15.49 4.59
CA ASP A 59 -0.94 16.44 5.37
C ASP A 59 -0.84 16.09 6.86
N ASN A 60 -1.84 15.46 7.42
CA ASN A 60 -1.87 15.15 8.84
C ASN A 60 -1.45 13.71 9.17
N GLU A 61 -1.85 12.74 8.36
CA GLU A 61 -1.65 11.31 8.68
C GLU A 61 -0.39 10.73 8.00
N PHE A 62 0.06 11.30 6.87
CA PHE A 62 1.14 10.71 6.06
C PHE A 62 2.49 11.42 6.21
N GLN A 63 2.71 12.14 7.30
CA GLN A 63 3.95 12.91 7.49
C GLN A 63 5.12 12.09 8.08
N PHE A 64 5.01 10.79 8.19
CA PHE A 64 6.06 9.95 8.79
C PHE A 64 6.63 8.91 7.83
N SER A 65 7.91 8.56 8.03
CA SER A 65 8.61 7.49 7.28
C SER A 65 8.52 7.65 5.76
N LEU A 66 8.45 6.53 5.04
CA LEU A 66 8.30 6.50 3.58
C LEU A 66 6.89 6.84 3.09
N ILE A 67 5.90 6.82 3.97
CA ILE A 67 4.50 7.11 3.61
C ILE A 67 4.31 8.56 3.15
N LYS A 68 5.14 9.50 3.63
CA LYS A 68 5.16 10.89 3.17
C LYS A 68 5.43 11.05 1.67
N HIS A 69 5.97 10.01 1.03
CA HIS A 69 6.20 9.96 -0.41
C HIS A 69 5.17 9.09 -1.15
N ALA A 70 4.12 8.67 -0.45
CA ALA A 70 3.02 7.95 -1.08
C ALA A 70 2.20 8.90 -1.95
N SER A 71 1.95 8.48 -3.17
CA SER A 71 0.93 9.07 -4.03
C SER A 71 -0.34 8.25 -3.90
N TYR A 72 -1.48 8.91 -4.03
CA TYR A 72 -2.80 8.28 -3.95
C TYR A 72 -3.67 8.74 -5.12
N GLU A 73 -4.49 7.83 -5.59
CA GLU A 73 -5.49 8.07 -6.64
C GLU A 73 -6.85 7.60 -6.12
N ILE A 74 -7.82 8.51 -6.09
CA ILE A 74 -9.17 8.26 -5.59
C ILE A 74 -10.10 8.06 -6.76
N ASN A 75 -10.81 6.93 -6.79
CA ASN A 75 -11.86 6.64 -7.74
C ASN A 75 -13.21 6.62 -7.03
N GLU A 76 -13.94 7.71 -7.16
CA GLU A 76 -15.25 7.87 -6.51
C GLU A 76 -16.31 6.92 -7.08
N LYS A 77 -16.25 6.57 -8.36
CA LYS A 77 -17.21 5.68 -9.01
C LYS A 77 -17.13 4.25 -8.46
N GLU A 78 -15.90 3.78 -8.23
CA GLU A 78 -15.64 2.47 -7.65
C GLU A 78 -15.51 2.51 -6.13
N LYS A 79 -15.52 3.70 -5.53
CA LYS A 79 -15.24 3.94 -4.12
C LYS A 79 -13.95 3.24 -3.70
N SER A 80 -12.86 3.55 -4.41
CA SER A 80 -11.57 2.92 -4.20
C SER A 80 -10.44 3.94 -4.14
N VAL A 81 -9.39 3.59 -3.41
CA VAL A 81 -8.17 4.37 -3.32
C VAL A 81 -6.98 3.48 -3.67
N THR A 82 -6.20 3.91 -4.63
CA THR A 82 -4.92 3.28 -4.97
C THR A 82 -3.78 4.12 -4.44
N SER A 83 -2.87 3.51 -3.72
CA SER A 83 -1.64 4.16 -3.25
C SER A 83 -0.40 3.47 -3.80
N SER A 84 0.63 4.26 -4.07
CA SER A 84 1.96 3.79 -4.47
C SER A 84 3.04 4.66 -3.84
N VAL A 85 4.25 4.12 -3.66
CA VAL A 85 5.43 4.89 -3.22
C VAL A 85 6.44 4.88 -4.35
N PHE A 86 6.81 6.06 -4.84
CA PHE A 86 7.68 6.24 -6.02
C PHE A 86 7.18 5.46 -7.26
N GLY A 87 5.87 5.32 -7.42
CA GLY A 87 5.27 4.56 -8.52
C GLY A 87 5.44 3.04 -8.43
N MET A 88 5.83 2.52 -7.25
CA MET A 88 6.05 1.10 -7.00
C MET A 88 5.15 0.59 -5.88
N GLY A 89 4.93 -0.74 -5.89
CA GLY A 89 4.22 -1.44 -4.81
C GLY A 89 2.76 -1.05 -4.67
N ASP A 90 2.08 -0.68 -5.76
CA ASP A 90 0.70 -0.22 -5.78
C ASP A 90 -0.26 -1.18 -5.06
N LYS A 91 -1.10 -0.62 -4.22
CA LYS A 91 -2.20 -1.30 -3.52
C LYS A 91 -3.48 -0.49 -3.66
N THR A 92 -4.60 -1.18 -3.81
CA THR A 92 -5.92 -0.56 -3.89
C THR A 92 -6.79 -1.07 -2.76
N ALA A 93 -7.38 -0.13 -2.03
CA ALA A 93 -8.43 -0.38 -1.05
C ALA A 93 -9.78 -0.04 -1.66
N TYR A 94 -10.78 -0.87 -1.43
CA TYR A 94 -12.15 -0.70 -1.89
C TYR A 94 -13.07 -0.52 -0.70
N TYR A 95 -13.91 0.49 -0.75
CA TYR A 95 -14.93 0.71 0.27
C TYR A 95 -16.14 -0.19 0.05
N THR A 96 -16.61 -0.79 1.13
CA THR A 96 -17.88 -1.53 1.19
C THR A 96 -18.67 -1.09 2.42
N PRO A 97 -20.00 -0.91 2.30
CA PRO A 97 -20.84 -0.51 3.44
C PRO A 97 -20.76 -1.47 4.63
N GLN A 98 -20.52 -2.76 4.38
CA GLN A 98 -20.55 -3.81 5.41
C GLN A 98 -19.22 -3.98 6.13
N ASN A 99 -18.10 -3.81 5.42
CA ASN A 99 -16.76 -4.14 5.93
C ASN A 99 -15.78 -2.96 5.93
N GLY A 100 -16.27 -1.77 5.55
CA GLY A 100 -15.40 -0.61 5.40
C GLY A 100 -14.42 -0.76 4.23
N CYS A 101 -13.20 -0.30 4.41
CA CYS A 101 -12.17 -0.33 3.37
C CYS A 101 -11.34 -1.62 3.42
N VAL A 102 -11.35 -2.39 2.33
CA VAL A 102 -10.68 -3.69 2.19
C VAL A 102 -9.66 -3.63 1.07
N ILE A 103 -8.45 -4.15 1.34
CA ILE A 103 -7.40 -4.27 0.33
C ILE A 103 -7.58 -5.58 -0.42
N LEU A 104 -7.65 -5.51 -1.75
CA LEU A 104 -7.80 -6.68 -2.61
C LEU A 104 -6.51 -6.97 -3.37
N ASN A 105 -6.19 -8.25 -3.54
CA ASN A 105 -5.14 -8.70 -4.43
C ASN A 105 -5.54 -8.54 -5.90
N LYS A 106 -4.56 -8.55 -6.81
CA LYS A 106 -4.82 -8.39 -8.27
C LYS A 106 -5.82 -9.41 -8.81
N THR A 107 -5.81 -10.64 -8.30
CA THR A 107 -6.73 -11.71 -8.68
C THR A 107 -8.15 -11.42 -8.18
N ASP A 108 -8.27 -10.98 -6.93
CA ASP A 108 -9.55 -10.69 -6.32
C ASP A 108 -10.19 -9.42 -6.91
N ARG A 109 -9.36 -8.48 -7.40
CA ARG A 109 -9.82 -7.26 -8.08
C ARG A 109 -10.62 -7.58 -9.36
N LYS A 110 -10.19 -8.58 -10.16
CA LYS A 110 -10.92 -8.99 -11.37
C LYS A 110 -12.29 -9.57 -11.03
N ASN A 111 -12.38 -10.24 -9.90
CA ASN A 111 -13.60 -10.91 -9.45
C ASN A 111 -14.42 -10.06 -8.47
N TRP A 112 -13.94 -8.88 -8.09
CA TRP A 112 -14.56 -8.01 -7.10
C TRP A 112 -16.05 -7.71 -7.40
N LYS A 113 -16.36 -7.34 -8.65
CA LYS A 113 -17.73 -7.09 -9.07
C LYS A 113 -18.62 -8.34 -8.96
N TYR A 114 -18.03 -9.52 -9.12
CA TYR A 114 -18.74 -10.79 -9.11
C TYR A 114 -18.94 -11.35 -7.69
N HIS A 115 -18.00 -11.08 -6.78
CA HIS A 115 -17.99 -11.66 -5.44
C HIS A 115 -18.37 -10.67 -4.33
N LYS A 116 -18.72 -9.42 -4.67
CA LYS A 116 -19.03 -8.39 -3.68
C LYS A 116 -20.13 -8.83 -2.71
N GLU A 117 -21.15 -9.53 -3.21
CA GLU A 117 -22.25 -10.06 -2.41
C GLU A 117 -21.94 -11.39 -1.72
N GLN A 118 -21.05 -12.21 -2.31
CA GLN A 118 -20.70 -13.53 -1.78
C GLN A 118 -19.59 -13.47 -0.72
N LEU A 119 -18.58 -12.62 -0.93
CA LEU A 119 -17.46 -12.47 0.01
C LEU A 119 -17.87 -11.73 1.29
N PHE A 120 -18.90 -10.91 1.21
CA PHE A 120 -19.38 -10.11 2.33
C PHE A 120 -20.90 -10.15 2.44
N PRO A 121 -21.47 -11.32 2.82
CA PRO A 121 -22.92 -11.39 3.06
C PRO A 121 -23.29 -10.38 4.15
N VAL A 122 -24.32 -9.60 3.89
CA VAL A 122 -24.90 -8.70 4.89
C VAL A 122 -25.36 -9.56 6.06
N ARG A 123 -24.64 -9.50 7.17
CA ARG A 123 -25.14 -10.06 8.41
C ARG A 123 -26.06 -9.03 9.03
N GLU A 124 -27.34 -9.20 8.85
CA GLU A 124 -28.35 -8.45 9.64
C GLU A 124 -28.14 -8.84 11.10
N ILE A 125 -27.55 -7.95 11.88
CA ILE A 125 -27.51 -8.08 13.33
C ILE A 125 -28.89 -7.64 13.78
N PRO A 126 -29.71 -8.54 14.37
CA PRO A 126 -30.97 -8.11 14.98
C PRO A 126 -30.65 -7.10 16.07
N LEU A 127 -31.13 -5.88 15.93
CA LEU A 127 -31.09 -4.93 17.04
C LEU A 127 -32.05 -5.50 18.10
N GLU A 128 -31.50 -6.19 19.09
CA GLU A 128 -32.27 -6.50 20.30
C GLU A 128 -32.64 -5.17 20.95
N ASP A 129 -33.89 -4.83 20.86
CA ASP A 129 -34.48 -3.70 21.55
C ASP A 129 -34.48 -4.01 23.06
N ASN A 130 -33.39 -3.66 23.71
CA ASN A 130 -33.32 -3.65 25.18
C ASN A 130 -34.10 -2.43 25.69
N ARG A 131 -35.41 -2.52 25.70
CA ARG A 131 -36.27 -1.68 26.55
C ARG A 131 -36.53 -2.36 27.88
#